data_9ad57f65215993355455636d251b3215
#
_entry.id   9ad57f65215993355455636d251b3215
#
_cell.length_a   1.000
_cell.length_b   1.000
_cell.length_c   1.000
_cell.angle_alpha   90.00
_cell.angle_beta   90.00
_cell.angle_gamma   90.00
#
_symmetry.space_group_name_H-M   'P 1'
#
loop_
_entity.id
_entity.type
_entity.pdbx_description
1 polymer ?
#
loop_
_entity_poly.entity_id
_entity_poly.type
_entity_poly.pdbx_seq_one_letter_code
_entity_poly.pdbx_strand_id
1 'polypeptide(L)'
;MIIKYNGDEKFEIKTTEAKVSLSSAGIDIEGFVISTPGEYERRGVSVQGLTLDGDQKPVYIIHTEEMTLCYPDGLNHELDEEIVKLIGDIDILFVPLGENGSMPLKLAQKFISDIDPRVVIPMLYSDIEQFKSAEGITDGEVDQLKIKKAELPVEERKFFILKSNN
;
A
#
# COMPACT_ATOMS: atom_id res chain seq x y z
N MET A 1 -12.40 1.36 -8.57
CA MET A 1 -11.99 1.36 -7.15
C MET A 1 -11.89 2.77 -6.61
N ILE A 2 -12.21 2.98 -5.33
CA ILE A 2 -12.02 4.26 -4.63
C ILE A 2 -11.21 3.96 -3.36
N ILE A 3 -10.12 4.70 -3.15
CA ILE A 3 -9.25 4.58 -1.96
C ILE A 3 -9.34 5.87 -1.16
N LYS A 4 -9.60 5.75 0.15
CA LYS A 4 -9.61 6.84 1.12
C LYS A 4 -8.62 6.54 2.24
N TYR A 5 -7.96 7.58 2.72
CA TYR A 5 -7.04 7.52 3.85
C TYR A 5 -7.72 8.02 5.13
N ASN A 6 -7.62 7.23 6.19
CA ASN A 6 -8.22 7.55 7.49
C ASN A 6 -7.16 7.82 8.57
N GLY A 7 -5.94 8.19 8.14
CA GLY A 7 -4.83 8.46 9.02
C GLY A 7 -4.07 7.21 9.47
N ASP A 8 -2.88 7.40 9.99
CA ASP A 8 -1.94 6.36 10.39
C ASP A 8 -1.68 5.36 9.24
N GLU A 9 -2.00 4.11 9.43
CA GLU A 9 -1.96 3.04 8.41
C GLU A 9 -3.36 2.64 7.90
N LYS A 10 -4.40 3.44 8.18
CA LYS A 10 -5.79 3.06 7.91
C LYS A 10 -6.28 3.56 6.56
N PHE A 11 -6.78 2.64 5.77
CA PHE A 11 -7.43 2.93 4.49
C PHE A 11 -8.80 2.26 4.38
N GLU A 12 -9.66 2.89 3.62
CA GLU A 12 -10.90 2.29 3.13
C GLU A 12 -10.82 2.18 1.61
N ILE A 13 -11.01 0.97 1.09
CA ILE A 13 -11.03 0.68 -0.33
C ILE A 13 -12.42 0.19 -0.69
N LYS A 14 -13.12 0.94 -1.55
CA LYS A 14 -14.42 0.54 -2.09
C LYS A 14 -14.22 0.02 -3.50
N THR A 15 -14.50 -1.25 -3.70
CA THR A 15 -14.57 -1.92 -5.00
C THR A 15 -16.01 -1.97 -5.50
N THR A 16 -16.23 -2.58 -6.66
CA THR A 16 -17.59 -2.84 -7.18
C THR A 16 -18.37 -3.86 -6.34
N GLU A 17 -17.67 -4.80 -5.68
CA GLU A 17 -18.29 -5.93 -5.00
C GLU A 17 -18.12 -5.92 -3.48
N ALA A 18 -17.10 -5.20 -2.97
CA ALA A 18 -16.78 -5.22 -1.55
C ALA A 18 -16.26 -3.88 -1.02
N LYS A 19 -16.36 -3.73 0.29
CA LYS A 19 -15.62 -2.74 1.07
C LYS A 19 -14.48 -3.45 1.80
N VAL A 20 -13.26 -2.95 1.60
CA VAL A 20 -12.04 -3.46 2.22
C VAL A 20 -11.46 -2.39 3.12
N SER A 21 -11.13 -2.74 4.37
CA SER A 21 -10.44 -1.84 5.30
C SER A 21 -9.03 -2.39 5.57
N LEU A 22 -8.03 -1.52 5.46
CA LEU A 22 -6.64 -1.81 5.80
C LEU A 22 -6.31 -1.14 7.13
N SER A 23 -5.63 -1.83 8.01
CA SER A 23 -5.18 -1.28 9.30
C SER A 23 -4.10 -2.17 9.93
N SER A 24 -3.56 -1.75 11.07
CA SER A 24 -2.65 -2.57 11.89
C SER A 24 -3.27 -3.88 12.42
N ALA A 25 -4.58 -4.03 12.33
CA ALA A 25 -5.26 -5.29 12.64
C ALA A 25 -5.28 -6.27 11.46
N GLY A 26 -4.81 -5.84 10.29
CA GLY A 26 -4.81 -6.60 9.03
C GLY A 26 -5.82 -6.07 8.02
N ILE A 27 -6.31 -6.96 7.17
CA ILE A 27 -7.25 -6.67 6.09
C ILE A 27 -8.64 -7.13 6.50
N ASP A 28 -9.61 -6.23 6.52
CA ASP A 28 -11.01 -6.56 6.78
C ASP A 28 -11.83 -6.46 5.48
N ILE A 29 -12.45 -7.56 5.09
CA ILE A 29 -13.38 -7.61 3.95
C ILE A 29 -14.80 -7.86 4.51
N GLU A 30 -15.54 -6.79 4.75
CA GLU A 30 -16.91 -6.81 5.25
C GLU A 30 -17.09 -7.73 6.49
N GLY A 31 -16.28 -7.49 7.52
CA GLY A 31 -16.31 -8.23 8.79
C GLY A 31 -15.50 -9.53 8.80
N PHE A 32 -14.84 -9.87 7.71
CA PHE A 32 -13.89 -10.98 7.65
C PHE A 32 -12.47 -10.44 7.76
N VAL A 33 -11.86 -10.59 8.94
CA VAL A 33 -10.53 -10.07 9.23
C VAL A 33 -9.45 -11.08 8.91
N ILE A 34 -8.48 -10.67 8.08
CA ILE A 34 -7.29 -11.42 7.69
C ILE A 34 -6.10 -10.80 8.40
N SER A 35 -5.55 -11.48 9.39
CA SER A 35 -4.43 -11.01 10.22
C SER A 35 -3.24 -11.97 10.23
N THR A 36 -3.32 -13.06 9.46
CA THR A 36 -2.29 -14.10 9.41
C THR A 36 -1.83 -14.33 7.96
N PRO A 37 -0.60 -14.87 7.78
CA PRO A 37 -0.15 -15.30 6.46
C PRO A 37 -1.06 -16.38 5.86
N GLY A 38 -1.12 -16.42 4.55
CA GLY A 38 -1.93 -17.38 3.81
C GLY A 38 -2.62 -16.78 2.60
N GLU A 39 -3.50 -17.55 1.98
CA GLU A 39 -4.27 -17.15 0.82
C GLU A 39 -5.76 -17.13 1.18
N TYR A 40 -6.42 -16.03 0.86
CA TYR A 40 -7.81 -15.77 1.20
C TYR A 40 -8.54 -15.20 -0.01
N GLU A 41 -9.81 -15.52 -0.15
CA GLU A 41 -10.67 -14.91 -1.14
C GLU A 41 -12.06 -14.64 -0.55
N ARG A 42 -12.56 -13.42 -0.80
CA ARG A 42 -13.91 -13.04 -0.42
C ARG A 42 -14.42 -11.93 -1.32
N ARG A 43 -15.61 -12.11 -1.90
CA ARG A 43 -16.32 -11.11 -2.72
C ARG A 43 -15.43 -10.45 -3.78
N GLY A 44 -14.79 -11.26 -4.62
CA GLY A 44 -13.94 -10.76 -5.70
C GLY A 44 -12.65 -10.06 -5.25
N VAL A 45 -12.28 -10.19 -3.98
CA VAL A 45 -11.02 -9.72 -3.41
C VAL A 45 -10.20 -10.92 -2.96
N SER A 46 -9.05 -11.13 -3.57
CA SER A 46 -8.07 -12.14 -3.15
C SER A 46 -6.96 -11.46 -2.36
N VAL A 47 -6.55 -12.06 -1.25
CA VAL A 47 -5.49 -11.55 -0.38
C VAL A 47 -4.48 -12.65 -0.14
N GLN A 48 -3.21 -12.37 -0.42
CA GLN A 48 -2.09 -13.21 -0.04
C GLN A 48 -1.29 -12.50 1.07
N GLY A 49 -1.19 -13.11 2.24
CA GLY A 49 -0.32 -12.66 3.33
C GLY A 49 1.01 -13.37 3.27
N LEU A 50 2.08 -12.63 3.03
CA LEU A 50 3.47 -13.14 2.99
C LEU A 50 4.15 -12.91 4.33
N THR A 51 4.73 -13.97 4.92
CA THR A 51 5.61 -13.86 6.08
C THR A 51 7.01 -13.51 5.61
N LEU A 52 7.60 -12.50 6.23
CA LEU A 52 9.02 -12.18 6.07
C LEU A 52 9.77 -12.66 7.31
N ASP A 53 10.98 -13.14 7.12
CA ASP A 53 11.81 -13.64 8.23
C ASP A 53 12.10 -12.53 9.24
N GLY A 54 11.71 -12.79 10.50
CA GLY A 54 11.87 -11.84 11.60
C GLY A 54 10.71 -10.85 11.80
N ASP A 55 9.76 -10.78 10.90
CA ASP A 55 8.60 -9.89 11.02
C ASP A 55 7.44 -10.55 11.77
N GLN A 56 6.75 -9.75 12.56
CA GLN A 56 5.56 -10.19 13.30
C GLN A 56 4.29 -10.08 12.45
N LYS A 57 4.33 -9.28 11.39
CA LYS A 57 3.19 -8.96 10.55
C LYS A 57 3.47 -9.31 9.09
N PRO A 58 2.46 -9.77 8.34
CA PRO A 58 2.63 -10.08 6.94
C PRO A 58 2.66 -8.84 6.05
N VAL A 59 3.31 -8.96 4.89
CA VAL A 59 3.06 -8.10 3.75
C VAL A 59 1.85 -8.67 3.01
N TYR A 60 0.85 -7.83 2.76
CA TYR A 60 -0.37 -8.26 2.06
C TYR A 60 -0.33 -7.84 0.59
N ILE A 61 -0.56 -8.82 -0.29
CA ILE A 61 -0.80 -8.62 -1.71
C ILE A 61 -2.29 -8.80 -1.96
N ILE A 62 -2.93 -7.76 -2.46
CA ILE A 62 -4.39 -7.71 -2.63
C ILE A 62 -4.70 -7.60 -4.12
N HIS A 63 -5.48 -8.55 -4.64
CA HIS A 63 -5.95 -8.55 -6.02
C HIS A 63 -7.44 -8.23 -6.06
N THR A 64 -7.81 -7.20 -6.77
CA THR A 64 -9.20 -6.79 -6.99
C THR A 64 -9.32 -5.89 -8.21
N GLU A 65 -10.43 -5.96 -8.95
CA GLU A 65 -10.69 -5.14 -10.14
C GLU A 65 -9.52 -5.15 -11.16
N GLU A 66 -8.89 -6.31 -11.37
CA GLU A 66 -7.72 -6.53 -12.24
C GLU A 66 -6.46 -5.76 -11.82
N MET A 67 -6.44 -5.20 -10.62
CA MET A 67 -5.29 -4.49 -10.05
C MET A 67 -4.69 -5.24 -8.88
N THR A 68 -3.38 -5.10 -8.71
CA THR A 68 -2.62 -5.68 -7.60
C THR A 68 -2.12 -4.56 -6.69
N LEU A 69 -2.49 -4.63 -5.41
CA LEU A 69 -2.07 -3.69 -4.39
C LEU A 69 -1.12 -4.38 -3.41
N CYS A 70 -0.11 -3.67 -2.93
CA CYS A 70 0.78 -4.14 -1.86
C CYS A 70 0.62 -3.25 -0.61
N TYR A 71 0.26 -3.89 0.50
CA TYR A 71 0.15 -3.25 1.81
C TYR A 71 1.13 -3.89 2.79
N PRO A 72 2.29 -3.24 3.04
CA PRO A 72 3.35 -3.75 3.90
C PRO A 72 3.09 -3.35 5.36
N ASP A 73 2.31 -4.14 6.09
CA ASP A 73 1.99 -3.85 7.48
C ASP A 73 3.23 -4.04 8.38
N GLY A 74 3.74 -2.91 8.90
CA GLY A 74 4.87 -2.91 9.84
C GLY A 74 6.25 -3.16 9.23
N LEU A 75 6.39 -3.18 7.90
CA LEU A 75 7.68 -3.34 7.23
C LEU A 75 8.57 -2.12 7.48
N ASN A 76 9.79 -2.35 8.00
CA ASN A 76 10.75 -1.31 8.36
C ASN A 76 12.22 -1.67 8.05
N HIS A 77 12.44 -2.67 7.21
CA HIS A 77 13.76 -3.12 6.75
C HIS A 77 13.78 -3.37 5.25
N GLU A 78 14.97 -3.56 4.68
CA GLU A 78 15.13 -3.92 3.27
C GLU A 78 14.59 -5.32 3.00
N LEU A 79 14.04 -5.50 1.80
CA LEU A 79 13.60 -6.80 1.31
C LEU A 79 14.72 -7.49 0.53
N ASP A 80 14.84 -8.79 0.70
CA ASP A 80 15.68 -9.62 -0.14
C ASP A 80 15.10 -9.76 -1.55
N GLU A 81 15.98 -9.97 -2.55
CA GLU A 81 15.55 -10.12 -3.95
C GLU A 81 14.53 -11.26 -4.16
N GLU A 82 14.63 -12.33 -3.37
CA GLU A 82 13.67 -13.45 -3.42
C GLU A 82 12.27 -13.02 -2.98
N ILE A 83 12.19 -12.18 -1.94
CA ILE A 83 10.93 -11.64 -1.45
C ILE A 83 10.35 -10.64 -2.45
N VAL A 84 11.17 -9.77 -3.04
CA VAL A 84 10.73 -8.85 -4.09
C VAL A 84 10.15 -9.63 -5.28
N LYS A 85 10.78 -10.71 -5.70
CA LYS A 85 10.25 -11.60 -6.76
C LYS A 85 8.94 -12.29 -6.36
N LEU A 86 8.80 -12.65 -5.09
CA LEU A 86 7.59 -13.29 -4.57
C LEU A 86 6.42 -12.30 -4.50
N ILE A 87 6.67 -11.04 -4.17
CA ILE A 87 5.67 -9.96 -4.21
C ILE A 87 5.16 -9.76 -5.64
N GLY A 88 6.06 -9.78 -6.63
CA GLY A 88 5.72 -9.68 -8.04
C GLY A 88 5.32 -8.27 -8.47
N ASP A 89 4.57 -8.19 -9.56
CA ASP A 89 4.16 -6.92 -10.17
C ASP A 89 3.05 -6.23 -9.37
N ILE A 90 3.30 -5.01 -8.91
CA ILE A 90 2.38 -4.21 -8.11
C ILE A 90 1.92 -2.99 -8.89
N ASP A 91 0.60 -2.81 -8.95
CA ASP A 91 0.00 -1.60 -9.52
C ASP A 91 -0.01 -0.43 -8.51
N ILE A 92 -0.38 -0.70 -7.25
CA ILE A 92 -0.49 0.31 -6.19
C ILE A 92 0.27 -0.15 -4.94
N LEU A 93 1.24 0.64 -4.52
CA LEU A 93 2.05 0.39 -3.33
C LEU A 93 1.70 1.40 -2.22
N PHE A 94 1.34 0.90 -1.06
CA PHE A 94 1.28 1.69 0.16
C PHE A 94 2.67 1.73 0.80
N VAL A 95 3.16 2.93 1.17
CA VAL A 95 4.52 3.10 1.69
C VAL A 95 4.47 3.70 3.09
N PRO A 96 4.87 2.95 4.12
CA PRO A 96 4.93 3.46 5.49
C PRO A 96 6.15 4.39 5.66
N LEU A 97 5.90 5.70 5.80
CA LEU A 97 6.93 6.71 6.02
C LEU A 97 6.96 7.12 7.49
N GLY A 98 8.14 7.32 8.05
CA GLY A 98 8.27 7.91 9.38
C GLY A 98 9.46 7.39 10.17
N GLU A 99 9.69 7.98 11.35
CA GLU A 99 10.83 7.65 12.20
C GLU A 99 10.51 6.61 13.29
N ASN A 100 9.25 6.44 13.65
CA ASN A 100 8.83 5.59 14.78
C ASN A 100 8.33 4.21 14.31
N GLY A 101 9.23 3.33 13.88
CA GLY A 101 8.90 1.98 13.46
C GLY A 101 8.40 1.83 12.03
N SER A 102 8.46 2.93 11.25
CA SER A 102 8.18 2.99 9.82
C SER A 102 9.47 3.12 9.02
N MET A 103 9.37 3.27 7.72
CA MET A 103 10.56 3.37 6.86
C MET A 103 11.16 4.78 6.89
N PRO A 104 12.45 4.94 7.22
CA PRO A 104 13.20 6.16 6.91
C PRO A 104 13.15 6.46 5.41
N LEU A 105 13.29 7.73 5.01
CA LEU A 105 13.17 8.16 3.61
C LEU A 105 13.97 7.32 2.62
N LYS A 106 15.26 7.05 2.92
CA LYS A 106 16.11 6.25 2.02
C LYS A 106 15.64 4.82 1.85
N LEU A 107 15.13 4.20 2.92
CA LEU A 107 14.58 2.85 2.86
C LEU A 107 13.27 2.83 2.06
N ALA A 108 12.41 3.83 2.25
CA ALA A 108 11.19 3.98 1.48
C ALA A 108 11.47 4.15 -0.02
N GLN A 109 12.45 4.98 -0.39
CA GLN A 109 12.89 5.16 -1.76
C GLN A 109 13.42 3.85 -2.37
N LYS A 110 14.24 3.11 -1.61
CA LYS A 110 14.72 1.80 -2.05
C LYS A 110 13.57 0.81 -2.25
N PHE A 111 12.66 0.72 -1.30
CA PHE A 111 11.47 -0.14 -1.39
C PHE A 111 10.61 0.18 -2.61
N ILE A 112 10.34 1.47 -2.88
CA ILE A 112 9.63 1.92 -4.07
C ILE A 112 10.39 1.51 -5.35
N SER A 113 11.72 1.63 -5.36
CA SER A 113 12.55 1.26 -6.50
C SER A 113 12.57 -0.25 -6.73
N ASP A 114 12.66 -1.05 -5.67
CA ASP A 114 12.73 -2.52 -5.75
C ASP A 114 11.39 -3.12 -6.22
N ILE A 115 10.26 -2.57 -5.77
CA ILE A 115 8.92 -3.03 -6.16
C ILE A 115 8.48 -2.47 -7.52
N ASP A 116 8.94 -1.28 -7.88
CA ASP A 116 8.62 -0.57 -9.13
C ASP A 116 7.11 -0.45 -9.44
N PRO A 117 6.29 0.04 -8.50
CA PRO A 117 4.85 0.15 -8.70
C PRO A 117 4.48 1.27 -9.66
N ARG A 118 3.27 1.23 -10.20
CA ARG A 118 2.71 2.30 -11.05
C ARG A 118 2.19 3.48 -10.24
N VAL A 119 1.66 3.21 -9.05
CA VAL A 119 1.10 4.20 -8.13
C VAL A 119 1.68 3.99 -6.74
N VAL A 120 2.06 5.07 -6.08
CA VAL A 120 2.54 5.09 -4.69
C VAL A 120 1.61 5.95 -3.84
N ILE A 121 1.20 5.40 -2.70
CA ILE A 121 0.39 6.10 -1.67
C ILE A 121 1.16 6.04 -0.35
N PRO A 122 1.73 7.14 0.13
CA PRO A 122 2.40 7.17 1.42
C PRO A 122 1.42 7.13 2.59
N MET A 123 1.85 6.57 3.70
CA MET A 123 1.12 6.49 4.97
C MET A 123 2.06 6.68 6.16
N LEU A 124 1.52 6.85 7.37
CA LEU A 124 2.26 6.98 8.65
C LEU A 124 3.22 8.18 8.74
N TYR A 125 3.09 9.15 7.86
CA TYR A 125 3.94 10.34 7.87
C TYR A 125 3.40 11.41 8.82
N SER A 126 4.31 12.09 9.53
CA SER A 126 4.02 13.31 10.27
C SER A 126 4.33 14.57 9.45
N ASP A 127 5.33 14.49 8.57
CA ASP A 127 5.72 15.54 7.62
C ASP A 127 6.03 14.88 6.28
N ILE A 128 5.23 15.21 5.26
CA ILE A 128 5.35 14.66 3.90
C ILE A 128 6.29 15.48 3.01
N GLU A 129 6.68 16.69 3.41
CA GLU A 129 7.38 17.62 2.52
C GLU A 129 8.78 17.13 2.12
N GLN A 130 9.48 16.44 3.03
CA GLN A 130 10.77 15.85 2.71
C GLN A 130 10.66 14.74 1.66
N PHE A 131 9.65 13.90 1.76
CA PHE A 131 9.36 12.86 0.78
C PHE A 131 8.95 13.45 -0.57
N LYS A 132 8.03 14.43 -0.56
CA LYS A 132 7.61 15.14 -1.77
C LYS A 132 8.80 15.77 -2.50
N SER A 133 9.69 16.44 -1.75
CA SER A 133 10.89 17.06 -2.32
C SER A 133 11.84 16.04 -2.92
N ALA A 134 12.06 14.90 -2.24
CA ALA A 134 12.96 13.85 -2.69
C ALA A 134 12.46 13.12 -3.94
N GLU A 135 11.14 12.94 -4.08
CA GLU A 135 10.49 12.28 -5.21
C GLU A 135 10.05 13.27 -6.32
N GLY A 136 10.27 14.56 -6.14
CA GLY A 136 9.86 15.59 -7.11
C GLY A 136 8.35 15.74 -7.25
N ILE A 137 7.58 15.48 -6.18
CA ILE A 137 6.12 15.54 -6.19
C ILE A 137 5.69 17.00 -6.06
N THR A 138 5.02 17.52 -7.08
CA THR A 138 4.49 18.88 -7.12
C THR A 138 2.97 18.93 -6.95
N ASP A 139 2.30 17.81 -7.10
CA ASP A 139 0.85 17.70 -6.96
C ASP A 139 0.42 17.90 -5.51
N GLY A 140 -0.75 18.50 -5.35
CA GLY A 140 -1.37 18.68 -4.05
C GLY A 140 -2.00 17.39 -3.51
N GLU A 141 -2.43 17.45 -2.24
CA GLU A 141 -3.18 16.39 -1.61
C GLU A 141 -4.58 16.27 -2.20
N VAL A 142 -5.08 15.04 -2.28
CA VAL A 142 -6.45 14.72 -2.75
C VAL A 142 -7.26 14.05 -1.63
N ASP A 143 -8.58 14.25 -1.63
CA ASP A 143 -9.45 13.68 -0.60
C ASP A 143 -9.62 12.16 -0.76
N GLN A 144 -9.52 11.67 -1.98
CA GLN A 144 -9.60 10.24 -2.32
C GLN A 144 -8.96 9.97 -3.68
N LEU A 145 -8.46 8.75 -3.87
CA LEU A 145 -8.05 8.26 -5.19
C LEU A 145 -9.18 7.45 -5.82
N LYS A 146 -9.63 7.90 -7.00
CA LYS A 146 -10.54 7.15 -7.87
C LYS A 146 -9.73 6.62 -9.04
N ILE A 147 -9.66 5.31 -9.22
CA ILE A 147 -8.81 4.71 -10.26
C ILE A 147 -9.41 3.40 -10.79
N LYS A 148 -9.20 3.18 -12.08
CA LYS A 148 -9.49 1.93 -12.79
C LYS A 148 -8.21 1.39 -13.41
N LYS A 149 -8.19 0.11 -13.74
CA LYS A 149 -7.04 -0.54 -14.40
C LYS A 149 -6.56 0.23 -15.64
N ALA A 150 -7.49 0.68 -16.48
CA ALA A 150 -7.18 1.43 -17.70
C ALA A 150 -6.61 2.86 -17.46
N GLU A 151 -6.72 3.37 -16.23
CA GLU A 151 -6.23 4.70 -15.83
C GLU A 151 -4.87 4.65 -15.13
N LEU A 152 -4.32 3.45 -14.93
CA LEU A 152 -2.98 3.29 -14.36
C LEU A 152 -1.92 3.93 -15.28
N PRO A 153 -0.93 4.61 -14.70
CA PRO A 153 0.16 5.19 -15.50
C PRO A 153 0.93 4.08 -16.24
N VAL A 154 1.32 4.37 -17.46
CA VAL A 154 2.04 3.41 -18.32
C VAL A 154 3.55 3.66 -18.34
N GLU A 155 3.96 4.92 -18.38
CA GLU A 155 5.38 5.30 -18.55
C GLU A 155 6.01 5.81 -17.25
N GLU A 156 5.31 6.67 -16.51
CA GLU A 156 5.83 7.29 -15.29
C GLU A 156 5.00 6.90 -14.08
N ARG A 157 5.67 6.57 -12.99
CA ARG A 157 5.05 6.35 -11.69
C ARG A 157 4.34 7.61 -11.20
N LYS A 158 3.16 7.45 -10.61
CA LYS A 158 2.42 8.55 -9.97
C LYS A 158 2.36 8.39 -8.46
N PHE A 159 2.45 9.52 -7.78
CA PHE A 159 2.32 9.61 -6.32
C PHE A 159 1.00 10.30 -5.97
N PHE A 160 0.24 9.72 -5.05
CA PHE A 160 -0.99 10.31 -4.54
C PHE A 160 -0.89 10.50 -3.04
N ILE A 161 -0.86 11.76 -2.62
CA ILE A 161 -0.92 12.12 -1.20
C ILE A 161 -2.40 12.28 -0.84
N LEU A 162 -2.91 11.37 -0.02
CA LEU A 162 -4.31 11.40 0.39
C LEU A 162 -4.46 12.16 1.69
N LYS A 163 -5.45 13.06 1.76
CA LYS A 163 -5.80 13.72 3.03
C LYS A 163 -6.39 12.71 3.99
N SER A 164 -6.00 12.82 5.25
CA SER A 164 -6.64 12.07 6.32
C SER A 164 -8.09 12.54 6.52
N ASN A 165 -9.03 11.59 6.52
CA ASN A 165 -10.45 11.84 6.81
C ASN A 165 -10.78 11.72 8.32
N ASN A 166 -9.79 11.86 9.17
CA ASN A 166 -9.98 11.89 10.62
C ASN A 166 -10.51 13.24 11.08
#